data_be280357f3a4cf3dc527d305f5dbfb5b
#
_entry.id   be280357f3a4cf3dc527d305f5dbfb5b
#
_cell.length_a   1.000
_cell.length_b   1.000
_cell.length_c   1.000
_cell.angle_alpha   90.00
_cell.angle_beta   90.00
_cell.angle_gamma   90.00
#
_symmetry.space_group_name_H-M   'P 1'
#
loop_
_entity.id
_entity.type
_entity.pdbx_description
1 polymer ?
#
loop_
_entity_poly.entity_id
_entity_poly.type
_entity_poly.pdbx_seq_one_letter_code
_entity_poly.pdbx_strand_id
1 'polypeptide(L)'
;MINPEKAASWVEAGSAEYDGIARDIWEHPEVAFHEERSSAIYEERLASKGFSVTEFPEMKHSFMAERGSGGPVIAYMGEYDALPGMSQVCGPVKQPASEGSPGHACGHNLLGAGSLVAAEALAHFLEAEGIPGRVRYYGCPAEESLGRIPMVKAGRFNDADAIMTWHGADVNTPHRYTSSANVSLVFSFKGRASHAGMAPQAGRSALDAAQLFNISLEFMREHLSPGILLHYVISDGGQRPNIVPENAATFLYVRAPVADMIPEVMKRIMKAAKGATLMTETSFSFDIKAGKCDYRPNYVIQDLLHEVMGTVPLPEPTREETTFAKALQATVGRDDRKATLAPIGAPLDLLKSPIHRTLGDFGEGKRIGGSLDTGDVSYVVPVGQMNAATWPLGVGAHTWQSCAASGSTWAFKAMRWAGTCLAVAGYELATRSELITAAKKEFKANAIPYRSTMDL
;
A
#
# COMPACT_ATOMS: atom_id res chain seq x y z
N MET A 1 1.19 -0.23 -30.92
CA MET A 1 0.27 -0.14 -29.75
C MET A 1 -0.95 -1.00 -30.00
N ILE A 2 -1.33 -1.86 -29.05
CA ILE A 2 -2.63 -2.50 -29.15
C ILE A 2 -3.72 -1.42 -29.17
N ASN A 3 -4.79 -1.66 -29.97
CA ASN A 3 -5.90 -0.70 -29.96
C ASN A 3 -6.54 -0.64 -28.57
N PRO A 4 -6.51 0.52 -27.86
CA PRO A 4 -7.05 0.65 -26.51
C PRO A 4 -8.55 0.37 -26.40
N GLU A 5 -9.33 0.69 -27.46
CA GLU A 5 -10.77 0.37 -27.50
C GLU A 5 -11.02 -1.13 -27.60
N LYS A 6 -10.17 -1.87 -28.35
CA LYS A 6 -10.22 -3.33 -28.44
C LYS A 6 -9.92 -3.95 -27.06
N ALA A 7 -8.91 -3.44 -26.36
CA ALA A 7 -8.58 -3.90 -25.03
C ALA A 7 -9.73 -3.63 -24.03
N ALA A 8 -10.27 -2.41 -24.05
CA ALA A 8 -11.41 -2.05 -23.21
C ALA A 8 -12.65 -2.92 -23.49
N SER A 9 -12.95 -3.17 -24.77
CA SER A 9 -14.09 -4.02 -25.16
C SER A 9 -13.92 -5.48 -24.70
N TRP A 10 -12.68 -6.01 -24.77
CA TRP A 10 -12.39 -7.36 -24.27
C TRP A 10 -12.58 -7.46 -22.75
N VAL A 11 -12.08 -6.49 -22.00
CA VAL A 11 -12.26 -6.41 -20.54
C VAL A 11 -13.73 -6.26 -20.16
N GLU A 12 -14.47 -5.40 -20.89
CA GLU A 12 -15.90 -5.18 -20.64
C GLU A 12 -16.73 -6.45 -20.89
N ALA A 13 -16.37 -7.27 -21.87
CA ALA A 13 -17.02 -8.56 -22.13
C ALA A 13 -16.89 -9.54 -20.92
N GLY A 14 -15.84 -9.43 -20.11
CA GLY A 14 -15.64 -10.17 -18.87
C GLY A 14 -16.10 -9.45 -17.59
N SER A 15 -16.74 -8.29 -17.72
CA SER A 15 -17.05 -7.39 -16.59
C SER A 15 -17.78 -8.07 -15.43
N ALA A 16 -18.77 -8.91 -15.72
CA ALA A 16 -19.55 -9.59 -14.69
C ALA A 16 -18.68 -10.52 -13.79
N GLU A 17 -17.68 -11.20 -14.38
CA GLU A 17 -16.77 -12.07 -13.64
C GLU A 17 -15.81 -11.25 -12.77
N TYR A 18 -15.21 -10.20 -13.32
CA TYR A 18 -14.27 -9.34 -12.58
C TYR A 18 -14.96 -8.57 -11.45
N ASP A 19 -16.13 -8.01 -11.73
CA ASP A 19 -16.94 -7.32 -10.71
C ASP A 19 -17.43 -8.31 -9.63
N GLY A 20 -17.74 -9.56 -10.03
CA GLY A 20 -18.11 -10.64 -9.12
C GLY A 20 -16.99 -10.98 -8.14
N ILE A 21 -15.74 -11.10 -8.61
CA ILE A 21 -14.56 -11.35 -7.76
C ILE A 21 -14.34 -10.19 -6.79
N ALA A 22 -14.31 -8.95 -7.30
CA ALA A 22 -14.08 -7.77 -6.47
C ALA A 22 -15.16 -7.60 -5.39
N ARG A 23 -16.42 -7.93 -5.74
CA ARG A 23 -17.57 -7.91 -4.82
C ARG A 23 -17.49 -9.01 -3.77
N ASP A 24 -17.17 -10.24 -4.16
CA ASP A 24 -17.04 -11.36 -3.24
C ASP A 24 -16.00 -11.07 -2.16
N ILE A 25 -14.82 -10.57 -2.55
CA ILE A 25 -13.75 -10.20 -1.63
C ILE A 25 -14.19 -9.04 -0.73
N TRP A 26 -14.93 -8.05 -1.28
CA TRP A 26 -15.47 -6.93 -0.49
C TRP A 26 -16.50 -7.38 0.55
N GLU A 27 -17.35 -8.36 0.22
CA GLU A 27 -18.38 -8.92 1.09
C GLU A 27 -17.83 -9.88 2.15
N HIS A 28 -16.64 -10.47 1.90
CA HIS A 28 -15.96 -11.43 2.78
C HIS A 28 -14.55 -10.94 3.14
N PRO A 29 -14.41 -9.77 3.78
CA PRO A 29 -13.11 -9.13 4.02
C PRO A 29 -12.28 -9.93 5.02
N GLU A 30 -11.02 -10.21 4.66
CA GLU A 30 -10.04 -10.93 5.46
C GLU A 30 -8.89 -10.00 5.84
N VAL A 31 -8.49 -10.01 7.10
CA VAL A 31 -7.36 -9.18 7.57
C VAL A 31 -6.03 -9.81 7.22
N ALA A 32 -4.97 -9.02 7.29
CA ALA A 32 -3.59 -9.43 7.06
C ALA A 32 -3.25 -10.80 7.68
N PHE A 33 -2.63 -11.69 6.89
CA PHE A 33 -2.26 -13.09 7.19
C PHE A 33 -3.42 -14.09 7.29
N HIS A 34 -4.65 -13.67 7.01
CA HIS A 34 -5.85 -14.51 7.06
C HIS A 34 -6.63 -14.52 5.74
N GLU A 35 -5.98 -14.12 4.62
CA GLU A 35 -6.59 -13.95 3.29
C GLU A 35 -6.75 -15.29 2.54
N GLU A 36 -7.22 -16.32 3.23
CA GLU A 36 -7.34 -17.68 2.69
C GLU A 36 -8.32 -17.76 1.52
N ARG A 37 -9.50 -17.16 1.69
CA ARG A 37 -10.53 -17.12 0.63
C ARG A 37 -10.09 -16.25 -0.54
N SER A 38 -9.57 -15.07 -0.26
CA SER A 38 -9.18 -14.10 -1.28
C SER A 38 -8.05 -14.65 -2.16
N SER A 39 -7.02 -15.25 -1.56
CA SER A 39 -5.93 -15.87 -2.33
C SER A 39 -6.43 -17.02 -3.19
N ALA A 40 -7.26 -17.93 -2.62
CA ALA A 40 -7.80 -19.07 -3.34
C ALA A 40 -8.64 -18.65 -4.57
N ILE A 41 -9.46 -17.60 -4.47
CA ILE A 41 -10.22 -17.06 -5.61
C ILE A 41 -9.29 -16.66 -6.77
N TYR A 42 -8.19 -15.96 -6.49
CA TYR A 42 -7.24 -15.54 -7.52
C TYR A 42 -6.46 -16.74 -8.08
N GLU A 43 -6.01 -17.67 -7.23
CA GLU A 43 -5.26 -18.86 -7.64
C GLU A 43 -6.08 -19.75 -8.55
N GLU A 44 -7.32 -20.07 -8.15
CA GLU A 44 -8.25 -20.87 -8.94
C GLU A 44 -8.60 -20.18 -10.26
N ARG A 45 -8.86 -18.87 -10.22
CA ARG A 45 -9.17 -18.10 -11.42
C ARG A 45 -8.01 -18.13 -12.41
N LEU A 46 -6.79 -17.80 -11.98
CA LEU A 46 -5.60 -17.75 -12.83
C LEU A 46 -5.27 -19.15 -13.37
N ALA A 47 -5.36 -20.19 -12.54
CA ALA A 47 -5.17 -21.57 -13.00
C ALA A 47 -6.18 -21.95 -14.09
N SER A 48 -7.46 -21.58 -13.94
CA SER A 48 -8.51 -21.82 -14.95
C SER A 48 -8.24 -21.08 -16.27
N LYS A 49 -7.46 -20.01 -16.24
CA LYS A 49 -7.02 -19.24 -17.41
C LYS A 49 -5.66 -19.69 -17.97
N GLY A 50 -5.12 -20.82 -17.50
CA GLY A 50 -3.90 -21.43 -18.00
C GLY A 50 -2.61 -20.82 -17.45
N PHE A 51 -2.67 -20.10 -16.34
CA PHE A 51 -1.48 -19.71 -15.58
C PHE A 51 -1.01 -20.87 -14.71
N SER A 52 0.31 -21.04 -14.62
CA SER A 52 0.93 -21.94 -13.65
C SER A 52 1.09 -21.22 -12.31
N VAL A 53 0.41 -21.71 -11.28
CA VAL A 53 0.39 -21.11 -9.94
C VAL A 53 1.49 -21.73 -9.07
N THR A 54 2.20 -20.91 -8.32
CA THR A 54 3.25 -21.30 -7.36
C THR A 54 3.09 -20.49 -6.07
N GLU A 55 2.73 -21.16 -4.99
CA GLU A 55 2.68 -20.54 -3.65
C GLU A 55 4.08 -20.27 -3.10
N PHE A 56 4.19 -19.28 -2.22
CA PHE A 56 5.45 -18.92 -1.59
C PHE A 56 5.48 -19.28 -0.09
N PRO A 57 6.43 -20.13 0.32
CA PRO A 57 6.47 -20.63 1.70
C PRO A 57 6.86 -19.56 2.74
N GLU A 58 7.52 -18.49 2.33
CA GLU A 58 7.95 -17.41 3.22
C GLU A 58 6.83 -16.48 3.68
N MET A 59 5.68 -16.54 3.01
CA MET A 59 4.52 -15.69 3.35
C MET A 59 3.23 -16.41 3.00
N LYS A 60 2.45 -16.76 4.02
CA LYS A 60 1.18 -17.45 3.86
C LYS A 60 0.24 -16.64 2.95
N HIS A 61 -0.49 -17.33 2.07
CA HIS A 61 -1.41 -16.76 1.08
C HIS A 61 -0.75 -15.93 -0.04
N SER A 62 0.58 -15.90 -0.11
CA SER A 62 1.27 -15.28 -1.23
C SER A 62 1.61 -16.30 -2.32
N PHE A 63 1.50 -15.89 -3.56
CA PHE A 63 1.77 -16.75 -4.71
C PHE A 63 2.20 -15.95 -5.94
N MET A 64 2.68 -16.66 -6.94
CA MET A 64 2.91 -16.17 -8.30
C MET A 64 2.14 -17.06 -9.28
N ALA A 65 1.45 -16.44 -10.23
CA ALA A 65 0.89 -17.12 -11.37
C ALA A 65 1.56 -16.61 -12.65
N GLU A 66 2.07 -17.53 -13.51
CA GLU A 66 2.78 -17.18 -14.74
C GLU A 66 2.13 -17.85 -15.95
N ARG A 67 2.01 -17.10 -17.07
CA ARG A 67 1.59 -17.62 -18.37
C ARG A 67 2.44 -17.02 -19.50
N GLY A 68 2.64 -17.81 -20.57
CA GLY A 68 3.44 -17.41 -21.72
C GLY A 68 4.86 -17.95 -21.68
N SER A 69 5.67 -17.64 -22.69
CA SER A 69 7.05 -18.12 -22.80
C SER A 69 7.91 -17.18 -23.65
N GLY A 70 9.21 -17.21 -23.42
CA GLY A 70 10.14 -16.32 -24.14
C GLY A 70 9.91 -14.84 -23.79
N GLY A 71 10.57 -13.91 -24.48
CA GLY A 71 10.38 -12.48 -24.34
C GLY A 71 10.62 -11.93 -22.93
N PRO A 72 10.14 -10.68 -22.67
CA PRO A 72 10.26 -10.08 -21.35
C PRO A 72 9.24 -10.64 -20.37
N VAL A 73 9.57 -10.51 -19.07
CA VAL A 73 8.69 -10.82 -17.95
C VAL A 73 8.02 -9.55 -17.48
N ILE A 74 6.75 -9.41 -17.77
CA ILE A 74 5.89 -8.30 -17.32
C ILE A 74 5.01 -8.79 -16.18
N ALA A 75 5.06 -8.11 -15.05
CA ALA A 75 4.35 -8.55 -13.87
C ALA A 75 3.39 -7.50 -13.32
N TYR A 76 2.35 -7.98 -12.65
CA TYR A 76 1.36 -7.20 -11.92
C TYR A 76 1.29 -7.68 -10.48
N MET A 77 1.10 -6.75 -9.54
CA MET A 77 0.90 -7.06 -8.12
C MET A 77 -0.55 -6.81 -7.74
N GLY A 78 -1.18 -7.78 -7.08
CA GLY A 78 -2.52 -7.67 -6.54
C GLY A 78 -2.51 -7.82 -5.02
N GLU A 79 -3.21 -6.94 -4.32
CA GLU A 79 -3.43 -6.92 -2.87
C GLU A 79 -4.87 -7.30 -2.57
N TYR A 80 -5.13 -7.87 -1.39
CA TYR A 80 -6.48 -8.35 -1.04
C TYR A 80 -6.76 -8.41 0.46
N ASP A 81 -5.88 -7.87 1.31
CA ASP A 81 -6.14 -7.75 2.75
C ASP A 81 -7.08 -6.58 3.07
N ALA A 82 -7.81 -6.72 4.17
CA ALA A 82 -8.77 -5.75 4.68
C ALA A 82 -8.31 -5.16 6.01
N LEU A 83 -8.83 -3.98 6.34
CA LEU A 83 -8.54 -3.29 7.60
C LEU A 83 -9.48 -3.74 8.73
N PRO A 84 -8.95 -4.03 9.95
CA PRO A 84 -9.77 -4.36 11.11
C PRO A 84 -10.78 -3.26 11.45
N GLY A 85 -12.00 -3.65 11.84
CA GLY A 85 -13.02 -2.71 12.35
C GLY A 85 -13.60 -1.73 11.32
N MET A 86 -13.33 -1.94 10.03
CA MET A 86 -13.76 -1.04 8.95
C MET A 86 -14.99 -1.55 8.17
N SER A 87 -15.73 -2.52 8.72
CA SER A 87 -16.94 -3.04 8.11
C SER A 87 -17.93 -1.94 7.77
N GLN A 88 -18.47 -1.96 6.56
CA GLN A 88 -19.35 -0.92 6.06
C GLN A 88 -20.28 -1.47 4.97
N VAL A 89 -21.54 -1.05 4.96
CA VAL A 89 -22.44 -1.30 3.82
C VAL A 89 -22.10 -0.37 2.65
N CYS A 90 -22.40 -0.77 1.44
CA CYS A 90 -22.29 0.10 0.26
C CYS A 90 -23.43 1.13 0.28
N GLY A 91 -23.22 2.22 1.03
CA GLY A 91 -24.22 3.27 1.24
C GLY A 91 -23.59 4.58 1.70
N PRO A 92 -24.29 5.72 1.54
CA PRO A 92 -23.78 7.04 1.89
C PRO A 92 -23.96 7.39 3.38
N VAL A 93 -24.10 6.39 4.23
CA VAL A 93 -24.28 6.52 5.68
C VAL A 93 -23.30 5.60 6.38
N LYS A 94 -22.67 6.06 7.47
CA LYS A 94 -21.81 5.22 8.29
C LYS A 94 -22.65 4.14 8.98
N GLN A 95 -22.56 2.94 8.47
CA GLN A 95 -23.30 1.78 8.96
C GLN A 95 -22.48 0.52 8.75
N PRO A 96 -21.90 -0.09 9.80
CA PRO A 96 -21.24 -1.37 9.69
C PRO A 96 -22.17 -2.44 9.10
N ALA A 97 -21.68 -3.27 8.19
CA ALA A 97 -22.40 -4.47 7.74
C ALA A 97 -22.43 -5.52 8.87
N SER A 98 -21.33 -5.59 9.63
CA SER A 98 -21.20 -6.39 10.85
C SER A 98 -20.33 -5.64 11.85
N GLU A 99 -20.80 -5.43 13.07
CA GLU A 99 -20.09 -4.64 14.08
C GLU A 99 -18.72 -5.24 14.41
N GLY A 100 -17.68 -4.40 14.41
CA GLY A 100 -16.31 -4.81 14.71
C GLY A 100 -15.59 -5.62 13.63
N SER A 101 -16.28 -6.02 12.56
CA SER A 101 -15.71 -6.80 11.46
C SER A 101 -14.79 -5.95 10.57
N PRO A 102 -13.85 -6.58 9.82
CA PRO A 102 -12.99 -5.87 8.87
C PRO A 102 -13.75 -5.30 7.67
N GLY A 103 -13.08 -4.48 6.88
CA GLY A 103 -13.61 -3.93 5.63
C GLY A 103 -12.54 -3.35 4.72
N HIS A 104 -12.80 -3.33 3.41
CA HIS A 104 -11.87 -2.87 2.39
C HIS A 104 -11.83 -1.33 2.26
N ALA A 105 -11.37 -0.66 3.33
CA ALA A 105 -11.25 0.81 3.35
C ALA A 105 -9.99 1.34 2.63
N CYS A 106 -9.10 0.46 2.18
CA CYS A 106 -8.00 0.76 1.27
C CYS A 106 -8.27 0.32 -0.19
N GLY A 107 -9.37 -0.40 -0.43
CA GLY A 107 -9.78 -0.81 -1.78
C GLY A 107 -8.99 -1.98 -2.35
N HIS A 108 -8.36 -2.82 -1.52
CA HIS A 108 -7.57 -3.96 -1.98
C HIS A 108 -8.42 -5.03 -2.68
N ASN A 109 -9.73 -5.12 -2.38
CA ASN A 109 -10.67 -5.92 -3.17
C ASN A 109 -10.70 -5.52 -4.66
N LEU A 110 -10.52 -4.22 -4.94
CA LEU A 110 -10.43 -3.69 -6.30
C LEU A 110 -9.03 -3.86 -6.88
N LEU A 111 -7.99 -3.61 -6.06
CA LEU A 111 -6.60 -3.64 -6.50
C LEU A 111 -6.22 -5.02 -7.01
N GLY A 112 -6.51 -6.07 -6.26
CA GLY A 112 -6.28 -7.44 -6.68
C GLY A 112 -7.02 -7.80 -7.98
N ALA A 113 -8.31 -7.45 -8.06
CA ALA A 113 -9.14 -7.76 -9.23
C ALA A 113 -8.73 -6.95 -10.48
N GLY A 114 -8.35 -5.67 -10.34
CA GLY A 114 -7.85 -4.87 -11.46
C GLY A 114 -6.49 -5.37 -11.99
N SER A 115 -5.61 -5.82 -11.09
CA SER A 115 -4.35 -6.47 -11.48
C SER A 115 -4.57 -7.83 -12.15
N LEU A 116 -5.61 -8.59 -11.74
CA LEU A 116 -6.06 -9.79 -12.43
C LEU A 116 -6.53 -9.49 -13.86
N VAL A 117 -7.37 -8.45 -14.03
CA VAL A 117 -7.79 -7.97 -15.36
C VAL A 117 -6.57 -7.70 -16.25
N ALA A 118 -5.56 -7.00 -15.72
CA ALA A 118 -4.35 -6.68 -16.45
C ALA A 118 -3.59 -7.95 -16.91
N ALA A 119 -3.40 -8.91 -16.01
CA ALA A 119 -2.68 -10.14 -16.31
C ALA A 119 -3.41 -11.01 -17.34
N GLU A 120 -4.72 -11.21 -17.18
CA GLU A 120 -5.52 -12.00 -18.13
C GLU A 120 -5.58 -11.35 -19.52
N ALA A 121 -5.80 -10.02 -19.58
CA ALA A 121 -5.87 -9.28 -20.83
C ALA A 121 -4.51 -9.28 -21.57
N LEU A 122 -3.41 -9.00 -20.87
CA LEU A 122 -2.09 -9.03 -21.49
C LEU A 122 -1.76 -10.44 -22.03
N ALA A 123 -1.98 -11.48 -21.24
CA ALA A 123 -1.71 -12.85 -21.66
C ALA A 123 -2.52 -13.22 -22.91
N HIS A 124 -3.81 -12.83 -22.93
CA HIS A 124 -4.68 -13.06 -24.08
C HIS A 124 -4.15 -12.38 -25.37
N PHE A 125 -3.77 -11.10 -25.29
CA PHE A 125 -3.33 -10.36 -26.45
C PHE A 125 -1.96 -10.80 -26.96
N LEU A 126 -1.01 -11.13 -26.09
CA LEU A 126 0.28 -11.68 -26.52
C LEU A 126 0.11 -13.02 -27.23
N GLU A 127 -0.72 -13.91 -26.68
CA GLU A 127 -0.99 -15.21 -27.31
C GLU A 127 -1.72 -15.07 -28.63
N ALA A 128 -2.77 -14.25 -28.69
CA ALA A 128 -3.56 -14.05 -29.91
C ALA A 128 -2.74 -13.48 -31.08
N GLU A 129 -1.69 -12.74 -30.80
CA GLU A 129 -0.82 -12.12 -31.81
C GLU A 129 0.53 -12.86 -31.96
N GLY A 130 0.73 -13.96 -31.23
CA GLY A 130 1.95 -14.79 -31.30
C GLY A 130 3.20 -14.04 -30.81
N ILE A 131 3.03 -13.06 -29.90
CA ILE A 131 4.12 -12.26 -29.34
C ILE A 131 4.73 -13.00 -28.15
N PRO A 132 6.06 -13.25 -28.17
CA PRO A 132 6.72 -13.90 -27.03
C PRO A 132 6.77 -12.96 -25.82
N GLY A 133 6.38 -13.48 -24.66
CA GLY A 133 6.40 -12.77 -23.38
C GLY A 133 5.92 -13.67 -22.25
N ARG A 134 6.31 -13.34 -21.04
CA ARG A 134 5.81 -13.98 -19.81
C ARG A 134 5.04 -12.97 -18.99
N VAL A 135 3.82 -13.31 -18.66
CA VAL A 135 2.93 -12.48 -17.86
C VAL A 135 2.81 -13.08 -16.48
N ARG A 136 3.09 -12.29 -15.47
CA ARG A 136 2.98 -12.71 -14.07
C ARG A 136 1.93 -11.90 -13.31
N TYR A 137 1.23 -12.60 -12.44
CA TYR A 137 0.45 -12.01 -11.36
C TYR A 137 1.08 -12.43 -10.03
N TYR A 138 1.42 -11.48 -9.19
CA TYR A 138 1.84 -11.74 -7.82
C TYR A 138 0.68 -11.47 -6.87
N GLY A 139 0.23 -12.51 -6.16
CA GLY A 139 -0.69 -12.39 -5.04
C GLY A 139 0.07 -11.91 -3.80
N CYS A 140 -0.28 -10.73 -3.31
CA CYS A 140 0.44 -10.03 -2.26
C CYS A 140 -0.47 -9.76 -1.06
N PRO A 141 -0.50 -10.65 -0.05
CA PRO A 141 -1.27 -10.47 1.17
C PRO A 141 -0.60 -9.48 2.14
N ALA A 142 -1.33 -9.09 3.18
CA ALA A 142 -0.86 -8.36 4.35
C ALA A 142 -0.15 -7.03 4.05
N GLU A 143 -0.60 -6.29 3.00
CA GLU A 143 0.00 -4.97 2.67
C GLU A 143 -0.11 -4.02 3.86
N GLU A 144 -1.23 -4.00 4.55
CA GLU A 144 -1.51 -3.15 5.72
C GLU A 144 -0.65 -3.49 6.97
N SER A 145 0.15 -4.55 6.89
CA SER A 145 1.00 -5.02 7.99
C SER A 145 2.46 -5.18 7.53
N LEU A 146 2.90 -6.43 7.36
CA LEU A 146 4.28 -6.76 6.98
C LEU A 146 4.58 -6.47 5.51
N GLY A 147 3.57 -6.59 4.66
CA GLY A 147 3.69 -6.39 3.23
C GLY A 147 4.59 -7.41 2.53
N ARG A 148 5.11 -7.03 1.38
CA ARG A 148 5.91 -7.88 0.47
C ARG A 148 7.35 -8.14 0.93
N ILE A 149 7.77 -7.64 2.09
CA ILE A 149 9.15 -7.75 2.58
C ILE A 149 9.67 -9.20 2.57
N PRO A 150 8.94 -10.23 3.05
CA PRO A 150 9.43 -11.61 2.96
C PRO A 150 9.66 -12.07 1.52
N MET A 151 8.77 -11.72 0.60
CA MET A 151 8.87 -12.05 -0.82
C MET A 151 10.07 -11.34 -1.49
N VAL A 152 10.31 -10.06 -1.17
CA VAL A 152 11.47 -9.30 -1.66
C VAL A 152 12.76 -9.89 -1.14
N LYS A 153 12.84 -10.22 0.15
CA LYS A 153 14.02 -10.86 0.78
C LYS A 153 14.31 -12.24 0.18
N ALA A 154 13.28 -12.98 -0.22
CA ALA A 154 13.41 -14.26 -0.92
C ALA A 154 13.74 -14.11 -2.42
N GLY A 155 13.80 -12.88 -2.95
CA GLY A 155 14.15 -12.60 -4.34
C GLY A 155 13.05 -12.90 -5.36
N ARG A 156 11.77 -12.99 -4.94
CA ARG A 156 10.65 -13.40 -5.80
C ARG A 156 10.40 -12.47 -6.98
N PHE A 157 10.85 -11.23 -6.91
CA PHE A 157 10.64 -10.22 -7.94
C PHE A 157 11.85 -10.02 -8.86
N ASN A 158 13.03 -10.56 -8.51
CA ASN A 158 14.32 -10.19 -9.11
C ASN A 158 14.47 -10.51 -10.60
N ASP A 159 13.72 -11.46 -11.12
CA ASP A 159 13.78 -11.89 -12.53
C ASP A 159 12.66 -11.28 -13.39
N ALA A 160 11.83 -10.39 -12.85
CA ALA A 160 10.91 -9.59 -13.63
C ALA A 160 11.66 -8.46 -14.37
N ASP A 161 11.24 -8.16 -15.58
CA ASP A 161 11.80 -7.06 -16.38
C ASP A 161 11.17 -5.72 -16.02
N ALA A 162 9.87 -5.72 -15.70
CA ALA A 162 9.11 -4.60 -15.19
C ALA A 162 7.91 -5.09 -14.38
N ILE A 163 7.59 -4.37 -13.32
CA ILE A 163 6.40 -4.62 -12.51
C ILE A 163 5.50 -3.39 -12.54
N MET A 164 4.21 -3.62 -12.68
CA MET A 164 3.21 -2.56 -12.60
C MET A 164 2.15 -2.90 -11.56
N THR A 165 1.63 -1.87 -10.93
CA THR A 165 0.48 -1.97 -10.03
C THR A 165 -0.36 -0.70 -10.12
N TRP A 166 -1.46 -0.69 -9.42
CA TRP A 166 -2.32 0.47 -9.32
C TRP A 166 -2.89 0.59 -7.91
N HIS A 167 -3.51 1.71 -7.58
CA HIS A 167 -4.20 1.87 -6.30
C HIS A 167 -5.50 2.65 -6.48
N GLY A 168 -6.53 2.26 -5.74
CA GLY A 168 -7.75 3.04 -5.60
C GLY A 168 -7.44 4.40 -4.98
N ALA A 169 -8.03 5.47 -5.52
CA ALA A 169 -7.84 6.83 -5.06
C ALA A 169 -9.06 7.69 -5.37
N ASP A 170 -8.97 8.97 -5.09
CA ASP A 170 -9.96 9.96 -5.49
C ASP A 170 -9.63 10.68 -6.81
N VAL A 171 -8.45 10.39 -7.41
CA VAL A 171 -8.00 10.95 -8.70
C VAL A 171 -7.41 9.90 -9.63
N ASN A 172 -7.51 10.11 -10.95
CA ASN A 172 -6.81 9.35 -11.98
C ASN A 172 -5.50 10.05 -12.29
N THR A 173 -4.35 9.44 -11.98
CA THR A 173 -3.02 10.01 -12.22
C THR A 173 -1.95 8.93 -12.18
N PRO A 174 -0.86 9.02 -12.96
CA PRO A 174 0.32 8.19 -12.72
C PRO A 174 0.89 8.54 -11.34
N HIS A 175 1.44 7.55 -10.63
CA HIS A 175 1.99 7.72 -9.29
C HIS A 175 3.45 8.21 -9.37
N ARG A 176 3.66 9.47 -9.81
CA ARG A 176 4.97 10.09 -10.01
C ARG A 176 5.65 10.57 -8.73
N TYR A 177 4.99 10.47 -7.61
CA TYR A 177 5.49 10.90 -6.30
C TYR A 177 6.10 9.74 -5.51
N THR A 178 6.98 10.04 -4.57
CA THR A 178 7.56 9.06 -3.65
C THR A 178 6.72 8.91 -2.39
N SER A 179 6.88 7.79 -1.69
CA SER A 179 6.35 7.61 -0.33
C SER A 179 7.45 7.79 0.72
N SER A 180 7.09 7.80 1.99
CA SER A 180 8.07 7.79 3.07
C SER A 180 8.45 6.36 3.45
N ALA A 181 9.73 6.12 3.73
CA ALA A 181 10.15 4.92 4.43
C ALA A 181 9.64 4.94 5.88
N ASN A 182 9.38 3.76 6.44
CA ASN A 182 8.84 3.63 7.78
C ASN A 182 9.43 2.41 8.49
N VAL A 183 9.58 2.51 9.81
CA VAL A 183 9.75 1.36 10.71
C VAL A 183 8.94 1.60 11.98
N SER A 184 8.27 0.57 12.45
CA SER A 184 7.49 0.57 13.68
C SER A 184 8.08 -0.41 14.69
N LEU A 185 8.22 0.06 15.94
CA LEU A 185 8.91 -0.66 16.99
C LEU A 185 8.19 -0.52 18.32
N VAL A 186 8.27 -1.56 19.15
CA VAL A 186 7.89 -1.50 20.54
C VAL A 186 9.13 -1.55 21.41
N PHE A 187 9.39 -0.50 22.18
CA PHE A 187 10.39 -0.47 23.24
C PHE A 187 9.74 -0.90 24.54
N SER A 188 10.18 -2.02 25.10
CA SER A 188 9.70 -2.57 26.37
C SER A 188 10.73 -2.31 27.44
N PHE A 189 10.32 -1.64 28.53
CA PHE A 189 11.15 -1.33 29.70
C PHE A 189 10.79 -2.26 30.84
N LYS A 190 11.82 -2.70 31.60
CA LYS A 190 11.66 -3.58 32.75
C LYS A 190 12.40 -3.02 33.95
N GLY A 191 11.66 -2.83 35.04
CA GLY A 191 12.13 -2.35 36.32
C GLY A 191 11.89 -3.36 37.45
N ARG A 192 11.50 -2.88 38.61
CA ARG A 192 11.21 -3.67 39.79
C ARG A 192 10.02 -3.07 40.56
N ALA A 193 8.99 -3.88 40.78
CA ALA A 193 7.82 -3.45 41.54
C ALA A 193 8.14 -3.24 43.03
N SER A 194 7.43 -2.31 43.64
CA SER A 194 7.36 -2.11 45.09
C SER A 194 6.07 -1.40 45.47
N HIS A 195 5.74 -1.37 46.74
CA HIS A 195 4.62 -0.57 47.22
C HIS A 195 5.00 0.89 47.26
N ALA A 196 4.41 1.71 46.39
CA ALA A 196 4.82 3.11 46.15
C ALA A 196 4.70 4.00 47.40
N GLY A 197 3.76 3.73 48.29
CA GLY A 197 3.59 4.49 49.53
C GLY A 197 4.39 3.97 50.75
N MET A 198 4.82 2.69 50.72
CA MET A 198 5.49 2.07 51.89
C MET A 198 7.01 1.89 51.67
N ALA A 199 7.41 1.51 50.48
CA ALA A 199 8.80 1.20 50.17
C ALA A 199 9.18 1.63 48.74
N PRO A 200 8.97 2.92 48.35
CA PRO A 200 9.26 3.38 46.98
C PRO A 200 10.72 3.20 46.59
N GLN A 201 11.65 3.34 47.55
CA GLN A 201 13.10 3.17 47.36
C GLN A 201 13.49 1.73 46.96
N ALA A 202 12.66 0.75 47.21
CA ALA A 202 12.89 -0.63 46.79
C ALA A 202 12.51 -0.89 45.32
N GLY A 203 11.72 0.00 44.73
CA GLY A 203 11.27 -0.09 43.32
C GLY A 203 12.25 0.52 42.33
N ARG A 204 12.05 0.18 41.06
CA ARG A 204 12.66 0.86 39.89
C ARG A 204 11.56 0.94 38.84
N SER A 205 11.14 2.17 38.49
CA SER A 205 9.99 2.41 37.64
C SER A 205 10.33 2.25 36.17
N ALA A 206 9.75 1.24 35.54
CA ALA A 206 9.82 1.09 34.08
C ALA A 206 9.08 2.24 33.36
N LEU A 207 8.03 2.78 33.97
CA LEU A 207 7.30 3.94 33.41
C LEU A 207 8.17 5.19 33.38
N ASP A 208 8.99 5.43 34.42
CA ASP A 208 9.92 6.58 34.42
C ASP A 208 10.94 6.44 33.29
N ALA A 209 11.44 5.22 33.04
CA ALA A 209 12.31 4.95 31.89
C ALA A 209 11.62 5.27 30.57
N ALA A 210 10.38 4.82 30.37
CA ALA A 210 9.60 5.09 29.17
C ALA A 210 9.33 6.59 28.99
N GLN A 211 9.03 7.32 30.07
CA GLN A 211 8.82 8.77 30.02
C GLN A 211 10.11 9.52 29.65
N LEU A 212 11.24 9.21 30.31
CA LEU A 212 12.54 9.82 29.98
C LEU A 212 12.96 9.50 28.54
N PHE A 213 12.74 8.29 28.09
CA PHE A 213 12.93 7.90 26.69
C PHE A 213 12.09 8.78 25.76
N ASN A 214 10.80 8.92 25.99
CA ASN A 214 9.89 9.72 25.18
C ASN A 214 10.26 11.21 25.19
N ILE A 215 10.62 11.76 26.34
CA ILE A 215 11.12 13.15 26.46
C ILE A 215 12.39 13.33 25.62
N SER A 216 13.31 12.36 25.64
CA SER A 216 14.53 12.44 24.85
C SER A 216 14.26 12.41 23.34
N LEU A 217 13.19 11.73 22.88
CA LEU A 217 12.74 11.79 21.49
C LEU A 217 12.23 13.18 21.13
N GLU A 218 11.51 13.87 22.03
CA GLU A 218 11.06 15.24 21.78
C GLU A 218 12.25 16.21 21.59
N PHE A 219 13.26 16.15 22.45
CA PHE A 219 14.46 16.98 22.27
C PHE A 219 15.27 16.57 21.03
N MET A 220 15.22 15.31 20.61
CA MET A 220 15.90 14.83 19.42
C MET A 220 15.31 15.43 18.13
N ARG A 221 14.00 15.75 18.09
CA ARG A 221 13.29 16.21 16.89
C ARG A 221 13.94 17.41 16.24
N GLU A 222 14.41 18.39 17.03
CA GLU A 222 15.08 19.58 16.54
C GLU A 222 16.38 19.28 15.75
N HIS A 223 17.01 18.16 16.08
CA HIS A 223 18.32 17.77 15.55
C HIS A 223 18.25 16.58 14.58
N LEU A 224 17.09 16.29 14.01
CA LEU A 224 16.89 15.30 12.94
C LEU A 224 16.95 15.98 11.58
N SER A 225 17.36 15.22 10.56
CA SER A 225 17.31 15.70 9.18
C SER A 225 15.87 16.03 8.77
N PRO A 226 15.67 17.03 7.88
CA PRO A 226 14.33 17.40 7.41
C PRO A 226 13.54 16.23 6.86
N GLY A 227 12.27 16.14 7.24
CA GLY A 227 11.35 15.11 6.81
C GLY A 227 11.36 13.81 7.63
N ILE A 228 12.25 13.69 8.63
CA ILE A 228 12.17 12.61 9.61
C ILE A 228 11.09 12.93 10.63
N LEU A 229 10.19 11.96 10.87
CA LEU A 229 9.10 12.08 11.81
C LEU A 229 9.16 10.94 12.84
N LEU A 230 8.92 11.28 14.10
CA LEU A 230 8.80 10.33 15.21
C LEU A 230 7.38 10.43 15.78
N HIS A 231 6.67 9.31 15.85
CA HIS A 231 5.34 9.24 16.44
C HIS A 231 5.33 8.14 17.48
N TYR A 232 4.87 8.42 18.71
CA TYR A 232 4.81 7.40 19.72
C TYR A 232 3.57 7.49 20.58
N VAL A 233 3.26 6.37 21.22
CA VAL A 233 2.29 6.24 22.31
C VAL A 233 2.90 5.40 23.42
N ILE A 234 2.52 5.64 24.66
CA ILE A 234 2.79 4.70 25.75
C ILE A 234 1.74 3.60 25.63
N SER A 235 2.16 2.40 25.21
CA SER A 235 1.27 1.25 25.02
C SER A 235 1.07 0.42 26.28
N ASP A 236 1.97 0.54 27.27
CA ASP A 236 1.84 0.03 28.63
C ASP A 236 2.45 1.04 29.62
N GLY A 237 1.70 1.51 30.60
CA GLY A 237 2.12 2.47 31.60
C GLY A 237 1.99 1.95 33.05
N GLY A 238 1.79 0.65 33.24
CA GLY A 238 1.52 0.02 34.53
C GLY A 238 0.03 -0.03 34.85
N GLN A 239 -0.31 -0.59 36.02
CA GLN A 239 -1.71 -0.95 36.34
C GLN A 239 -2.35 -0.05 37.41
N ARG A 240 -1.62 0.29 38.48
CA ARG A 240 -2.15 1.03 39.65
C ARG A 240 -1.14 2.03 40.18
N PRO A 241 -1.56 3.24 40.61
CA PRO A 241 -0.66 4.27 41.11
C PRO A 241 0.08 3.90 42.43
N ASN A 242 -0.42 2.97 43.20
CA ASN A 242 0.21 2.52 44.45
C ASN A 242 1.22 1.38 44.28
N ILE A 243 1.50 0.98 43.02
CA ILE A 243 2.52 -0.01 42.68
C ILE A 243 3.53 0.67 41.74
N VAL A 244 4.82 0.65 42.08
CA VAL A 244 5.88 1.10 41.16
C VAL A 244 5.83 0.19 39.91
N PRO A 245 5.67 0.72 38.69
CA PRO A 245 5.52 -0.08 37.49
C PRO A 245 6.77 -0.91 37.18
N GLU A 246 6.64 -2.22 37.15
CA GLU A 246 7.72 -3.15 36.80
C GLU A 246 7.89 -3.22 35.26
N ASN A 247 6.81 -3.05 34.52
CA ASN A 247 6.81 -3.08 33.05
C ASN A 247 6.20 -1.79 32.53
N ALA A 248 6.74 -1.31 31.43
CA ALA A 248 6.16 -0.24 30.61
C ALA A 248 6.60 -0.40 29.16
N ALA A 249 5.84 0.14 28.22
CA ALA A 249 6.19 0.06 26.81
C ALA A 249 5.84 1.34 26.05
N THR A 250 6.69 1.68 25.10
CA THR A 250 6.45 2.75 24.11
C THR A 250 6.38 2.13 22.71
N PHE A 251 5.27 2.34 22.01
CA PHE A 251 5.14 2.00 20.59
C PHE A 251 5.52 3.21 19.76
N LEU A 252 6.54 3.07 18.92
CA LEU A 252 7.19 4.14 18.17
C LEU A 252 7.13 3.86 16.68
N TYR A 253 6.78 4.88 15.87
CA TYR A 253 6.98 4.93 14.44
C TYR A 253 8.08 5.91 14.09
N VAL A 254 9.05 5.48 13.28
CA VAL A 254 10.07 6.32 12.67
C VAL A 254 9.80 6.39 11.18
N ARG A 255 9.53 7.58 10.66
CA ARG A 255 9.37 7.82 9.22
C ARG A 255 10.55 8.63 8.71
N ALA A 256 11.03 8.31 7.52
CA ALA A 256 12.12 9.03 6.87
C ALA A 256 11.81 9.26 5.37
N PRO A 257 12.42 10.29 4.76
CA PRO A 257 12.33 10.52 3.32
C PRO A 257 12.77 9.32 2.47
N VAL A 258 13.85 8.65 2.89
CA VAL A 258 14.44 7.46 2.25
C VAL A 258 14.85 6.45 3.31
N ALA A 259 14.82 5.17 2.96
CA ALA A 259 15.10 4.07 3.88
C ALA A 259 16.50 4.15 4.50
N ASP A 260 17.51 4.58 3.75
CA ASP A 260 18.91 4.70 4.21
C ASP A 260 19.11 5.68 5.38
N MET A 261 18.15 6.57 5.65
CA MET A 261 18.20 7.47 6.81
C MET A 261 17.79 6.80 8.12
N ILE A 262 17.01 5.72 8.07
CA ILE A 262 16.46 5.05 9.26
C ILE A 262 17.55 4.48 10.17
N PRO A 263 18.59 3.77 9.69
CA PRO A 263 19.62 3.20 10.55
C PRO A 263 20.34 4.24 11.40
N GLU A 264 20.59 5.43 10.87
CA GLU A 264 21.28 6.48 11.61
C GLU A 264 20.40 7.09 12.72
N VAL A 265 19.13 7.29 12.43
CA VAL A 265 18.13 7.73 13.42
C VAL A 265 18.00 6.68 14.53
N MET A 266 17.93 5.40 14.16
CA MET A 266 17.83 4.29 15.11
C MET A 266 19.01 4.22 16.06
N LYS A 267 20.25 4.47 15.60
CA LYS A 267 21.43 4.56 16.49
C LYS A 267 21.25 5.62 17.59
N ARG A 268 20.62 6.75 17.25
CA ARG A 268 20.35 7.81 18.23
C ARG A 268 19.22 7.42 19.19
N ILE A 269 18.15 6.80 18.69
CA ILE A 269 17.03 6.31 19.48
C ILE A 269 17.52 5.24 20.48
N MET A 270 18.38 4.33 20.05
CA MET A 270 18.98 3.31 20.95
C MET A 270 19.83 3.92 22.06
N LYS A 271 20.59 5.01 21.77
CA LYS A 271 21.32 5.75 22.80
C LYS A 271 20.39 6.43 23.80
N ALA A 272 19.27 6.98 23.35
CA ALA A 272 18.25 7.58 24.21
C ALA A 272 17.63 6.54 25.15
N ALA A 273 17.23 5.36 24.63
CA ALA A 273 16.70 4.26 25.44
C ALA A 273 17.72 3.79 26.49
N LYS A 274 19.00 3.64 26.10
CA LYS A 274 20.07 3.29 27.04
C LYS A 274 20.27 4.36 28.11
N GLY A 275 20.24 5.65 27.74
CA GLY A 275 20.35 6.76 28.70
C GLY A 275 19.20 6.74 29.71
N ALA A 276 17.97 6.56 29.27
CA ALA A 276 16.78 6.45 30.12
C ALA A 276 16.92 5.31 31.14
N THR A 277 17.34 4.13 30.69
CA THR A 277 17.51 2.97 31.59
C THR A 277 18.66 3.11 32.56
N LEU A 278 19.75 3.81 32.21
CA LEU A 278 20.83 4.12 33.12
C LEU A 278 20.37 5.07 34.26
N MET A 279 19.56 6.10 33.93
CA MET A 279 19.03 7.03 34.92
C MET A 279 18.05 6.39 35.89
N THR A 280 17.33 5.36 35.47
CA THR A 280 16.27 4.71 36.25
C THR A 280 16.67 3.35 36.83
N GLU A 281 17.89 2.89 36.58
CA GLU A 281 18.38 1.55 36.97
C GLU A 281 17.46 0.43 36.49
N THR A 282 16.95 0.56 35.25
CA THR A 282 16.08 -0.41 34.59
C THR A 282 16.78 -1.05 33.40
N SER A 283 16.08 -1.86 32.64
CA SER A 283 16.53 -2.43 31.38
C SER A 283 15.51 -2.20 30.27
N PHE A 284 15.93 -2.36 28.98
CA PHE A 284 15.02 -2.34 27.86
C PHE A 284 15.34 -3.42 26.85
N SER A 285 14.34 -3.80 26.09
CA SER A 285 14.41 -4.53 24.83
C SER A 285 13.57 -3.79 23.80
N PHE A 286 13.75 -4.11 22.51
CA PHE A 286 12.86 -3.63 21.46
C PHE A 286 12.52 -4.74 20.47
N ASP A 287 11.38 -4.58 19.82
CA ASP A 287 10.87 -5.50 18.82
C ASP A 287 10.35 -4.71 17.62
N ILE A 288 10.80 -5.06 16.41
CA ILE A 288 10.37 -4.43 15.17
C ILE A 288 9.06 -5.10 14.74
N LYS A 289 8.01 -4.30 14.57
CA LYS A 289 6.68 -4.79 14.23
C LYS A 289 6.42 -4.79 12.73
N ALA A 290 6.86 -3.74 12.03
CA ALA A 290 6.74 -3.60 10.59
C ALA A 290 7.78 -2.61 10.07
N GLY A 291 8.01 -2.65 8.77
CA GLY A 291 8.87 -1.67 8.10
C GLY A 291 8.55 -1.65 6.61
N LYS A 292 8.79 -0.54 5.94
CA LYS A 292 8.63 -0.38 4.50
C LYS A 292 9.67 0.62 4.00
N CYS A 293 10.29 0.34 2.86
CA CYS A 293 11.13 1.31 2.15
C CYS A 293 10.27 2.41 1.49
N ASP A 294 10.88 3.52 1.15
CA ASP A 294 10.26 4.55 0.31
C ASP A 294 10.02 4.00 -1.11
N TYR A 295 8.88 4.38 -1.70
CA TYR A 295 8.60 4.05 -3.10
C TYR A 295 9.44 4.92 -4.04
N ARG A 296 10.06 4.28 -5.02
CA ARG A 296 10.94 4.88 -6.03
C ARG A 296 10.34 4.63 -7.41
N PRO A 297 9.56 5.58 -7.97
CA PRO A 297 8.96 5.41 -9.29
C PRO A 297 10.03 5.25 -10.38
N ASN A 298 9.82 4.33 -11.32
CA ASN A 298 10.56 4.32 -12.57
C ASN A 298 9.86 5.25 -13.56
N TYR A 299 10.48 6.37 -13.90
CA TYR A 299 9.84 7.42 -14.70
C TYR A 299 9.57 6.99 -16.14
N VAL A 300 10.38 6.09 -16.71
CA VAL A 300 10.08 5.52 -18.05
C VAL A 300 8.74 4.78 -18.02
N ILE A 301 8.49 3.98 -16.97
CA ILE A 301 7.19 3.27 -16.84
C ILE A 301 6.07 4.26 -16.47
N GLN A 302 6.35 5.28 -15.67
CA GLN A 302 5.36 6.30 -15.33
C GLN A 302 4.91 7.13 -16.54
N ASP A 303 5.84 7.48 -17.43
CA ASP A 303 5.55 8.17 -18.68
C ASP A 303 4.68 7.32 -19.60
N LEU A 304 5.02 6.02 -19.72
CA LEU A 304 4.21 5.06 -20.46
C LEU A 304 2.79 4.94 -19.86
N LEU A 305 2.68 4.82 -18.53
CA LEU A 305 1.36 4.76 -17.88
C LEU A 305 0.55 6.03 -18.15
N HIS A 306 1.16 7.21 -18.08
CA HIS A 306 0.48 8.47 -18.39
C HIS A 306 -0.01 8.52 -19.85
N GLU A 307 0.84 8.12 -20.80
CA GLU A 307 0.48 8.02 -22.22
C GLU A 307 -0.72 7.08 -22.40
N VAL A 308 -0.65 5.86 -21.85
CA VAL A 308 -1.70 4.85 -21.97
C VAL A 308 -3.01 5.28 -21.30
N MET A 309 -2.94 5.85 -20.08
CA MET A 309 -4.12 6.38 -19.39
C MET A 309 -4.85 7.45 -20.22
N GLY A 310 -4.14 8.21 -21.04
CA GLY A 310 -4.70 9.19 -21.96
C GLY A 310 -5.38 8.58 -23.20
N THR A 311 -5.10 7.33 -23.53
CA THR A 311 -5.64 6.64 -24.72
C THR A 311 -6.77 5.67 -24.41
N VAL A 312 -6.77 5.04 -23.22
CA VAL A 312 -7.85 4.12 -22.80
C VAL A 312 -9.07 4.93 -22.40
N PRO A 313 -10.26 4.69 -23.02
CA PRO A 313 -11.46 5.44 -22.71
C PRO A 313 -11.82 5.36 -21.21
N LEU A 314 -11.97 6.53 -20.58
CA LEU A 314 -12.46 6.62 -19.20
C LEU A 314 -13.93 6.17 -19.13
N PRO A 315 -14.32 5.42 -18.10
CA PRO A 315 -15.71 5.03 -17.93
C PRO A 315 -16.61 6.25 -17.63
N GLU A 316 -17.85 6.17 -18.09
CA GLU A 316 -18.86 7.19 -17.77
C GLU A 316 -19.69 6.75 -16.56
N PRO A 317 -19.84 7.61 -15.54
CA PRO A 317 -20.70 7.30 -14.41
C PRO A 317 -22.19 7.46 -14.78
N THR A 318 -23.02 6.57 -14.25
CA THR A 318 -24.47 6.74 -14.32
C THR A 318 -24.93 7.89 -13.41
N ARG A 319 -26.21 8.22 -13.52
CA ARG A 319 -26.85 9.21 -12.64
C ARG A 319 -26.85 8.74 -11.16
N GLU A 320 -27.10 7.44 -10.97
CA GLU A 320 -27.11 6.81 -9.64
C GLU A 320 -25.73 6.84 -9.02
N GLU A 321 -24.67 6.46 -9.77
CA GLU A 321 -23.28 6.50 -9.33
C GLU A 321 -22.82 7.92 -8.98
N THR A 322 -23.21 8.90 -9.80
CA THR A 322 -22.92 10.32 -9.52
C THR A 322 -23.64 10.80 -8.25
N THR A 323 -24.88 10.38 -8.05
CA THR A 323 -25.68 10.74 -6.86
C THR A 323 -25.07 10.11 -5.60
N PHE A 324 -24.69 8.84 -5.66
CA PHE A 324 -24.00 8.14 -4.57
C PHE A 324 -22.67 8.82 -4.22
N ALA A 325 -21.82 9.10 -5.22
CA ALA A 325 -20.54 9.77 -5.03
C ALA A 325 -20.71 11.16 -4.38
N LYS A 326 -21.70 11.94 -4.83
CA LYS A 326 -22.00 13.24 -4.25
C LYS A 326 -22.46 13.14 -2.79
N ALA A 327 -23.27 12.14 -2.47
CA ALA A 327 -23.74 11.91 -1.10
C ALA A 327 -22.59 11.52 -0.18
N LEU A 328 -21.67 10.63 -0.61
CA LEU A 328 -20.47 10.28 0.14
C LEU A 328 -19.54 11.48 0.31
N GLN A 329 -19.24 12.23 -0.77
CA GLN A 329 -18.40 13.42 -0.70
C GLN A 329 -18.93 14.44 0.32
N ALA A 330 -20.26 14.60 0.40
CA ALA A 330 -20.90 15.55 1.32
C ALA A 330 -20.67 15.19 2.81
N THR A 331 -20.38 13.94 3.13
CA THR A 331 -20.08 13.49 4.51
C THR A 331 -18.66 13.83 4.96
N VAL A 332 -17.76 14.19 4.04
CA VAL A 332 -16.36 14.54 4.35
C VAL A 332 -16.26 16.04 4.61
N GLY A 333 -15.57 16.43 5.68
CA GLY A 333 -15.31 17.83 6.02
C GLY A 333 -14.55 18.57 4.92
N ARG A 334 -14.77 19.89 4.80
CA ARG A 334 -14.16 20.70 3.74
C ARG A 334 -12.62 20.63 3.74
N ASP A 335 -12.02 20.67 4.92
CA ASP A 335 -10.56 20.66 5.04
C ASP A 335 -9.98 19.26 4.86
N ASP A 336 -10.71 18.23 5.30
CA ASP A 336 -10.32 16.84 5.05
C ASP A 336 -10.32 16.53 3.55
N ARG A 337 -11.32 17.05 2.80
CA ARG A 337 -11.33 16.92 1.32
C ARG A 337 -10.14 17.56 0.64
N LYS A 338 -9.63 18.70 1.14
CA LYS A 338 -8.43 19.32 0.60
C LYS A 338 -7.16 18.52 0.94
N ALA A 339 -7.16 17.86 2.10
CA ALA A 339 -6.03 17.08 2.57
C ALA A 339 -5.72 15.87 1.69
N THR A 340 -6.65 15.38 0.86
CA THR A 340 -6.37 14.30 -0.10
C THR A 340 -5.59 14.81 -1.32
N LEU A 341 -5.87 16.02 -1.79
CA LEU A 341 -5.28 16.58 -3.01
C LEU A 341 -3.97 17.35 -2.76
N ALA A 342 -3.84 18.00 -1.61
CA ALA A 342 -2.70 18.86 -1.30
C ALA A 342 -1.33 18.15 -1.34
N PRO A 343 -1.16 16.92 -0.83
CA PRO A 343 0.13 16.22 -0.84
C PRO A 343 0.68 15.99 -2.25
N ILE A 344 -0.20 15.73 -3.21
CA ILE A 344 0.18 15.51 -4.62
C ILE A 344 0.12 16.81 -5.45
N GLY A 345 -0.29 17.92 -4.86
CA GLY A 345 -0.40 19.21 -5.55
C GLY A 345 -1.53 19.26 -6.60
N ALA A 346 -2.55 18.42 -6.47
CA ALA A 346 -3.70 18.45 -7.37
C ALA A 346 -4.55 19.72 -7.15
N PRO A 347 -5.15 20.29 -8.20
CA PRO A 347 -5.96 21.50 -8.09
C PRO A 347 -7.19 21.31 -7.21
N LEU A 348 -7.41 22.23 -6.26
CA LEU A 348 -8.53 22.13 -5.33
C LEU A 348 -9.91 22.37 -5.99
N ASP A 349 -9.95 22.93 -7.19
CA ASP A 349 -11.19 23.11 -7.95
C ASP A 349 -11.78 21.80 -8.46
N LEU A 350 -11.00 20.73 -8.52
CA LEU A 350 -11.49 19.37 -8.77
C LEU A 350 -12.59 18.97 -7.78
N LEU A 351 -12.53 19.44 -6.53
CA LEU A 351 -13.54 19.18 -5.49
C LEU A 351 -14.95 19.71 -5.81
N LYS A 352 -15.12 20.49 -6.88
CA LYS A 352 -16.44 20.91 -7.39
C LYS A 352 -17.21 19.74 -8.03
N SER A 353 -16.50 18.69 -8.45
CA SER A 353 -17.08 17.44 -8.96
C SER A 353 -17.07 16.36 -7.88
N PRO A 354 -18.06 15.46 -7.83
CA PRO A 354 -18.00 14.29 -6.93
C PRO A 354 -17.07 13.20 -7.43
N ILE A 355 -16.78 13.12 -8.74
CA ILE A 355 -15.95 12.08 -9.36
C ILE A 355 -14.91 12.76 -10.27
N HIS A 356 -13.67 12.30 -10.21
CA HIS A 356 -12.63 12.72 -11.13
C HIS A 356 -12.76 11.99 -12.48
N ARG A 357 -13.13 12.75 -13.52
CA ARG A 357 -13.45 12.25 -14.86
C ARG A 357 -12.44 12.64 -15.93
N THR A 358 -11.26 13.04 -15.51
CA THR A 358 -10.16 13.43 -16.40
C THR A 358 -8.89 12.70 -16.00
N LEU A 359 -7.88 12.75 -16.83
CA LEU A 359 -6.53 12.36 -16.47
C LEU A 359 -5.83 13.54 -15.81
N GLY A 360 -5.21 13.31 -14.65
CA GLY A 360 -4.28 14.23 -14.03
C GLY A 360 -2.83 13.83 -14.27
N ASP A 361 -1.91 14.77 -14.09
CA ASP A 361 -0.48 14.53 -14.00
C ASP A 361 0.05 15.28 -12.77
N PHE A 362 -0.10 14.64 -11.62
CA PHE A 362 0.14 15.27 -10.33
C PHE A 362 1.28 14.58 -9.59
N GLY A 363 1.95 15.34 -8.74
CA GLY A 363 2.84 14.81 -7.71
C GLY A 363 4.28 14.58 -8.11
N GLU A 364 4.70 14.86 -9.34
CA GLU A 364 6.11 14.74 -9.72
C GLU A 364 7.01 15.55 -8.79
N GLY A 365 8.07 14.91 -8.27
CA GLY A 365 8.97 15.51 -7.28
C GLY A 365 8.37 15.70 -5.88
N LYS A 366 7.12 15.31 -5.65
CA LYS A 366 6.49 15.33 -4.32
C LYS A 366 6.80 14.05 -3.55
N ARG A 367 6.56 14.10 -2.24
CA ARG A 367 6.56 12.93 -1.36
C ARG A 367 5.31 12.95 -0.51
N ILE A 368 4.62 11.83 -0.47
CA ILE A 368 3.49 11.64 0.45
C ILE A 368 3.99 11.15 1.81
N GLY A 369 3.25 11.47 2.87
CA GLY A 369 3.56 11.01 4.23
C GLY A 369 3.24 9.54 4.48
N GLY A 370 2.44 8.91 3.62
CA GLY A 370 2.14 7.48 3.67
C GLY A 370 3.33 6.61 3.30
N SER A 371 3.24 5.31 3.58
CA SER A 371 4.22 4.30 3.20
C SER A 371 3.51 3.19 2.45
N LEU A 372 4.13 2.67 1.39
CA LEU A 372 3.64 1.60 0.53
C LEU A 372 4.69 0.49 0.52
N ASP A 373 4.30 -0.76 0.63
CA ASP A 373 5.24 -1.89 0.55
C ASP A 373 5.73 -2.13 -0.89
N THR A 374 5.07 -1.56 -1.90
CA THR A 374 5.60 -1.39 -3.27
C THR A 374 6.97 -0.69 -3.26
N GLY A 375 7.26 0.09 -2.20
CA GLY A 375 8.57 0.68 -1.95
C GLY A 375 9.67 -0.37 -1.97
N ASP A 376 9.56 -1.43 -1.18
CA ASP A 376 10.57 -2.49 -1.10
C ASP A 376 10.81 -3.17 -2.45
N VAL A 377 9.76 -3.41 -3.24
CA VAL A 377 9.86 -3.98 -4.60
C VAL A 377 10.60 -3.03 -5.53
N SER A 378 10.40 -1.71 -5.40
CA SER A 378 11.03 -0.69 -6.24
C SER A 378 12.55 -0.57 -6.06
N TYR A 379 13.12 -1.21 -5.05
CA TYR A 379 14.57 -1.32 -4.84
C TYR A 379 15.21 -2.48 -5.61
N VAL A 380 14.42 -3.44 -6.08
CA VAL A 380 14.96 -4.67 -6.71
C VAL A 380 14.58 -4.82 -8.18
N VAL A 381 13.56 -4.10 -8.64
CA VAL A 381 13.08 -4.14 -10.03
C VAL A 381 12.47 -2.79 -10.44
N PRO A 382 12.46 -2.42 -11.76
CA PRO A 382 11.73 -1.26 -12.23
C PRO A 382 10.23 -1.39 -11.95
N VAL A 383 9.64 -0.41 -11.22
CA VAL A 383 8.22 -0.41 -10.85
C VAL A 383 7.52 0.85 -11.34
N GLY A 384 6.34 0.67 -11.95
CA GLY A 384 5.38 1.73 -12.22
C GLY A 384 4.06 1.51 -11.48
N GLN A 385 3.45 2.60 -11.04
CA GLN A 385 2.16 2.58 -10.35
C GLN A 385 1.26 3.69 -10.89
N MET A 386 -0.06 3.45 -10.94
CA MET A 386 -1.05 4.48 -11.23
C MET A 386 -2.16 4.49 -10.19
N ASN A 387 -2.85 5.60 -10.08
CA ASN A 387 -4.07 5.74 -9.28
C ASN A 387 -5.29 5.81 -10.19
N ALA A 388 -6.38 5.16 -9.77
CA ALA A 388 -7.67 5.26 -10.41
C ALA A 388 -8.72 5.81 -9.44
N ALA A 389 -9.57 6.70 -9.92
CA ALA A 389 -10.61 7.35 -9.12
C ALA A 389 -11.76 6.38 -8.81
N THR A 390 -11.53 5.46 -7.89
CA THR A 390 -12.53 4.51 -7.38
C THR A 390 -13.42 5.15 -6.30
N TRP A 391 -12.94 6.21 -5.66
CA TRP A 391 -13.62 6.94 -4.59
C TRP A 391 -14.03 8.34 -5.05
N PRO A 392 -15.04 8.94 -4.41
CA PRO A 392 -15.39 10.33 -4.66
C PRO A 392 -14.25 11.28 -4.32
N LEU A 393 -14.12 12.37 -5.07
CA LEU A 393 -13.11 13.41 -4.85
C LEU A 393 -13.16 13.94 -3.41
N GLY A 394 -12.00 13.90 -2.76
CA GLY A 394 -11.83 14.31 -1.37
C GLY A 394 -12.16 13.22 -0.34
N VAL A 395 -12.43 11.99 -0.76
CA VAL A 395 -12.52 10.83 0.14
C VAL A 395 -11.14 10.22 0.30
N GLY A 396 -10.63 10.20 1.53
CA GLY A 396 -9.33 9.60 1.85
C GLY A 396 -9.45 8.09 2.09
N ALA A 397 -8.35 7.37 1.88
CA ALA A 397 -8.20 5.97 2.28
C ALA A 397 -8.40 5.77 3.80
N HIS A 398 -8.68 4.55 4.23
CA HIS A 398 -8.86 4.16 5.64
C HIS A 398 -10.04 4.88 6.31
N THR A 399 -11.07 5.20 5.54
CA THR A 399 -12.32 5.79 6.02
C THR A 399 -13.51 4.88 5.73
N TRP A 400 -14.61 5.05 6.48
CA TRP A 400 -15.84 4.31 6.16
C TRP A 400 -16.36 4.67 4.76
N GLN A 401 -16.10 5.90 4.29
CA GLN A 401 -16.49 6.35 2.97
C GLN A 401 -15.75 5.60 1.86
N SER A 402 -14.43 5.42 1.99
CA SER A 402 -13.65 4.63 1.03
C SER A 402 -14.07 3.16 1.04
N CYS A 403 -14.37 2.60 2.22
CA CYS A 403 -14.90 1.23 2.32
C CYS A 403 -16.25 1.09 1.59
N ALA A 404 -17.20 2.02 1.84
CA ALA A 404 -18.47 2.04 1.13
C ALA A 404 -18.31 2.21 -0.38
N ALA A 405 -17.41 3.10 -0.82
CA ALA A 405 -17.15 3.33 -2.24
C ALA A 405 -16.53 2.12 -2.94
N SER A 406 -15.66 1.36 -2.25
CA SER A 406 -14.99 0.17 -2.81
C SER A 406 -15.93 -0.99 -3.14
N GLY A 407 -17.17 -0.99 -2.63
CA GLY A 407 -18.25 -1.91 -3.02
C GLY A 407 -19.17 -1.40 -4.12
N SER A 408 -18.93 -0.20 -4.66
CA SER A 408 -19.85 0.45 -5.61
C SER A 408 -19.61 0.03 -7.06
N THR A 409 -20.65 0.13 -7.88
CA THR A 409 -20.55 -0.14 -9.34
C THR A 409 -19.60 0.83 -10.04
N TRP A 410 -19.49 2.10 -9.57
CA TRP A 410 -18.50 3.03 -10.07
C TRP A 410 -17.06 2.52 -9.83
N ALA A 411 -16.77 2.05 -8.61
CA ALA A 411 -15.44 1.54 -8.27
C ALA A 411 -15.06 0.34 -9.14
N PHE A 412 -16.01 -0.56 -9.46
CA PHE A 412 -15.77 -1.67 -10.37
C PHE A 412 -15.47 -1.22 -11.80
N LYS A 413 -16.15 -0.20 -12.32
CA LYS A 413 -15.82 0.40 -13.62
C LYS A 413 -14.40 1.00 -13.63
N ALA A 414 -14.04 1.76 -12.60
CA ALA A 414 -12.71 2.34 -12.45
C ALA A 414 -11.62 1.28 -12.30
N MET A 415 -11.89 0.19 -11.59
CA MET A 415 -11.03 -0.99 -11.47
C MET A 415 -10.76 -1.62 -12.84
N ARG A 416 -11.80 -1.90 -13.64
CA ARG A 416 -11.63 -2.45 -15.00
C ARG A 416 -10.86 -1.51 -15.91
N TRP A 417 -11.10 -0.20 -15.82
CA TRP A 417 -10.32 0.79 -16.55
C TRP A 417 -8.84 0.76 -16.14
N ALA A 418 -8.54 0.69 -14.84
CA ALA A 418 -7.16 0.58 -14.36
C ALA A 418 -6.48 -0.69 -14.87
N GLY A 419 -7.15 -1.86 -14.79
CA GLY A 419 -6.66 -3.12 -15.33
C GLY A 419 -6.41 -3.07 -16.84
N THR A 420 -7.29 -2.38 -17.59
CA THR A 420 -7.11 -2.16 -19.03
C THR A 420 -5.88 -1.30 -19.31
N CYS A 421 -5.68 -0.20 -18.58
CA CYS A 421 -4.51 0.64 -18.73
C CYS A 421 -3.22 -0.14 -18.46
N LEU A 422 -3.18 -0.93 -17.39
CA LEU A 422 -2.03 -1.78 -17.07
C LEU A 422 -1.78 -2.84 -18.14
N ALA A 423 -2.82 -3.47 -18.71
CA ALA A 423 -2.69 -4.44 -19.78
C ALA A 423 -2.10 -3.82 -21.06
N VAL A 424 -2.59 -2.63 -21.46
CA VAL A 424 -2.08 -1.89 -22.63
C VAL A 424 -0.62 -1.47 -22.39
N ALA A 425 -0.28 -0.95 -21.22
CA ALA A 425 1.09 -0.60 -20.88
C ALA A 425 2.01 -1.84 -20.88
N GLY A 426 1.53 -2.98 -20.37
CA GLY A 426 2.24 -4.26 -20.42
C GLY A 426 2.49 -4.74 -21.85
N TYR A 427 1.52 -4.57 -22.73
CA TYR A 427 1.68 -4.89 -24.16
C TYR A 427 2.76 -4.01 -24.84
N GLU A 428 2.78 -2.71 -24.53
CA GLU A 428 3.83 -1.80 -25.02
C GLU A 428 5.21 -2.21 -24.53
N LEU A 429 5.33 -2.56 -23.23
CA LEU A 429 6.59 -3.07 -22.67
C LEU A 429 7.02 -4.39 -23.33
N ALA A 430 6.08 -5.28 -23.66
CA ALA A 430 6.39 -6.55 -24.32
C ALA A 430 6.83 -6.40 -25.79
N THR A 431 6.31 -5.41 -26.49
CA THR A 431 6.53 -5.22 -27.92
C THR A 431 7.58 -4.17 -28.26
N ARG A 432 7.87 -3.24 -27.34
CA ARG A 432 8.83 -2.14 -27.53
C ARG A 432 10.03 -2.35 -26.60
N SER A 433 10.99 -3.17 -27.05
CA SER A 433 12.17 -3.57 -26.24
C SER A 433 13.01 -2.37 -25.75
N GLU A 434 12.95 -1.24 -26.45
CA GLU A 434 13.59 0.01 -26.05
C GLU A 434 13.03 0.55 -24.72
N LEU A 435 11.75 0.35 -24.41
CA LEU A 435 11.14 0.75 -23.14
C LEU A 435 11.70 -0.05 -21.96
N ILE A 436 11.77 -1.37 -22.09
CA ILE A 436 12.41 -2.23 -21.05
C ILE A 436 13.88 -1.84 -20.86
N THR A 437 14.60 -1.62 -21.97
CA THR A 437 16.00 -1.20 -21.92
C THR A 437 16.18 0.13 -21.19
N ALA A 438 15.32 1.11 -21.51
CA ALA A 438 15.33 2.42 -20.85
C ALA A 438 14.97 2.34 -19.36
N ALA A 439 13.90 1.59 -19.00
CA ALA A 439 13.48 1.40 -17.63
C ALA A 439 14.57 0.73 -16.77
N LYS A 440 15.23 -0.32 -17.29
CA LYS A 440 16.36 -0.97 -16.64
C LYS A 440 17.58 -0.07 -16.52
N LYS A 441 17.86 0.77 -17.52
CA LYS A 441 18.96 1.74 -17.48
C LYS A 441 18.72 2.79 -16.40
N GLU A 442 17.50 3.35 -16.33
CA GLU A 442 17.12 4.28 -15.28
C GLU A 442 17.21 3.64 -13.88
N PHE A 443 16.66 2.45 -13.72
CA PHE A 443 16.73 1.69 -12.48
C PHE A 443 18.18 1.49 -12.01
N LYS A 444 19.08 1.05 -12.91
CA LYS A 444 20.51 0.84 -12.60
C LYS A 444 21.22 2.15 -12.26
N ALA A 445 20.91 3.25 -12.96
CA ALA A 445 21.53 4.55 -12.72
C ALA A 445 21.17 5.11 -11.32
N ASN A 446 19.99 4.76 -10.82
CA ASN A 446 19.48 5.20 -9.53
C ASN A 446 19.53 4.09 -8.46
N ALA A 447 20.20 2.96 -8.71
CA ALA A 447 20.19 1.80 -7.82
C ALA A 447 20.79 2.12 -6.46
N ILE A 448 20.06 1.76 -5.41
CA ILE A 448 20.52 1.70 -4.02
C ILE A 448 20.39 0.23 -3.61
N PRO A 449 21.41 -0.36 -2.96
CA PRO A 449 21.30 -1.74 -2.48
C PRO A 449 20.11 -1.89 -1.54
N TYR A 450 19.23 -2.85 -1.81
CA TYR A 450 18.10 -3.13 -0.93
C TYR A 450 18.56 -3.55 0.46
N ARG A 451 18.05 -2.89 1.46
CA ARG A 451 18.13 -3.27 2.86
C ARG A 451 16.76 -3.05 3.49
N SER A 452 16.19 -4.12 3.98
CA SER A 452 14.91 -4.00 4.68
C SER A 452 15.04 -3.08 5.91
N THR A 453 14.08 -2.18 6.09
CA THR A 453 13.98 -1.37 7.31
C THR A 453 13.70 -2.23 8.56
N MET A 454 13.45 -3.53 8.39
CA MET A 454 13.32 -4.49 9.49
C MET A 454 14.66 -5.13 9.90
N ASP A 455 15.75 -4.89 9.19
CA ASP A 455 17.07 -5.46 9.49
C ASP A 455 17.95 -4.42 10.22
N LEU A 456 17.48 -3.91 11.37
CA LEU A 456 18.10 -2.85 12.18
C LEU A 456 18.92 -3.39 13.34
#